data_36a05a846e85ba9cb1abc3d2de420850
#
_entry.id   36a05a846e85ba9cb1abc3d2de420850
#
_cell.length_a   1.000
_cell.length_b   1.000
_cell.length_c   1.000
_cell.angle_alpha   90.00
_cell.angle_beta   90.00
_cell.angle_gamma   90.00
#
_symmetry.space_group_name_H-M   'P 1'
#
loop_
_entity.id
_entity.type
_entity.pdbx_description
1 polymer ?
#
loop_
_entity_poly.entity_id
_entity_poly.type
_entity_poly.pdbx_seq_one_letter_code
_entity_poly.pdbx_strand_id
1 'polypeptide(L)'
;MALLQIAEPGQSSAPHEHRIAIGIDLGTTHSLVATVLSGKAKVLHDEQGRVLLPSIAHYGVNQTQYGDEAKPFLTADPKNTIVSVKRFMGRSKADIKFQHPYTLVGEDNQMPAFETAQGRKTPVEVSAEILKQLKDRAEA
;
A
#
# COMPACT_ATOMS: atom_id res chain seq x y z
N MET A 1 0.26 -8.66 -12.71
CA MET A 1 -0.13 -9.73 -13.66
C MET A 1 0.71 -9.58 -14.92
N ALA A 2 1.51 -10.60 -15.22
CA ALA A 2 2.27 -10.60 -16.44
C ALA A 2 1.32 -10.87 -17.61
N LEU A 3 1.11 -9.86 -18.45
CA LEU A 3 0.44 -10.06 -19.72
C LEU A 3 1.45 -10.63 -20.70
N LEU A 4 1.29 -11.90 -21.02
CA LEU A 4 1.97 -12.49 -22.14
C LEU A 4 1.42 -11.87 -23.42
N GLN A 5 2.17 -10.97 -24.02
CA GLN A 5 1.88 -10.54 -25.37
C GLN A 5 2.38 -11.62 -26.32
N ILE A 6 1.46 -12.40 -26.82
CA ILE A 6 1.75 -13.33 -27.93
C ILE A 6 1.66 -12.49 -29.19
N ALA A 7 2.78 -12.25 -29.82
CA ALA A 7 2.80 -11.64 -31.16
C ALA A 7 2.21 -12.61 -32.15
N GLU A 8 1.24 -12.16 -32.94
CA GLU A 8 0.74 -12.94 -34.06
C GLU A 8 1.82 -13.12 -35.13
N PRO A 9 1.81 -14.24 -35.89
CA PRO A 9 2.77 -14.45 -36.96
C PRO A 9 2.75 -13.28 -37.95
N GLY A 10 3.90 -12.63 -38.11
CA GLY A 10 4.04 -11.46 -38.98
C GLY A 10 3.98 -10.11 -38.29
N GLN A 11 3.68 -10.09 -37.00
CA GLN A 11 3.82 -8.89 -36.16
C GLN A 11 5.01 -9.07 -35.22
N SER A 12 6.09 -8.35 -35.49
CA SER A 12 7.15 -8.25 -34.52
C SER A 12 6.62 -7.41 -33.34
N SER A 13 6.58 -8.00 -32.14
CA SER A 13 6.53 -7.21 -30.91
C SER A 13 7.60 -6.11 -31.02
N ALA A 14 7.24 -4.87 -30.71
CA ALA A 14 8.20 -3.78 -30.73
C ALA A 14 9.41 -4.21 -29.88
N PRO A 15 10.60 -4.44 -30.49
CA PRO A 15 11.70 -5.16 -29.82
C PRO A 15 12.40 -4.32 -28.78
N HIS A 16 11.89 -3.14 -28.42
CA HIS A 16 12.55 -2.18 -27.58
C HIS A 16 11.72 -1.69 -26.38
N GLU A 17 10.51 -2.17 -26.22
CA GLU A 17 9.75 -1.90 -24.99
C GLU A 17 10.11 -2.92 -23.93
N HIS A 18 11.14 -2.63 -23.15
CA HIS A 18 11.40 -3.34 -21.92
C HIS A 18 10.34 -2.94 -20.90
N ARG A 19 9.22 -3.63 -20.91
CA ARG A 19 8.25 -3.53 -19.83
C ARG A 19 8.76 -4.36 -18.66
N ILE A 20 9.30 -3.66 -17.66
CA ILE A 20 9.71 -4.29 -16.42
C ILE A 20 8.46 -4.49 -15.60
N ALA A 21 8.13 -5.75 -15.31
CA ALA A 21 7.06 -6.07 -14.38
C ALA A 21 7.57 -5.97 -12.95
N ILE A 22 6.75 -5.45 -12.06
CA ILE A 22 7.02 -5.46 -10.63
C ILE A 22 5.95 -6.26 -9.92
N GLY A 23 6.34 -6.89 -8.80
CA GLY A 23 5.43 -7.53 -7.88
C GLY A 23 5.39 -6.74 -6.57
N ILE A 24 4.20 -6.52 -6.06
CA ILE A 24 4.01 -5.85 -4.78
C ILE A 24 3.29 -6.81 -3.84
N ASP A 25 3.83 -6.95 -2.64
CA ASP A 25 3.16 -7.66 -1.55
C ASP A 25 2.67 -6.62 -0.53
N LEU A 26 1.36 -6.48 -0.43
CA LEU A 26 0.72 -5.67 0.60
C LEU A 26 0.40 -6.57 1.78
N GLY A 27 1.30 -6.64 2.73
CA GLY A 27 1.10 -7.41 3.95
C GLY A 27 0.34 -6.61 5.01
N THR A 28 -0.14 -7.30 6.04
CA THR A 28 -0.82 -6.67 7.17
C THR A 28 0.12 -5.77 7.96
N THR A 29 1.36 -6.20 8.15
CA THR A 29 2.37 -5.49 8.95
C THR A 29 3.40 -4.78 8.09
N HIS A 30 3.88 -5.44 7.05
CA HIS A 30 4.91 -4.92 6.15
C HIS A 30 4.54 -5.19 4.69
N SER A 31 5.01 -4.30 3.84
CA SER A 31 4.85 -4.40 2.40
C SER A 31 6.21 -4.32 1.72
N LEU A 32 6.31 -4.87 0.52
CA LEU A 32 7.54 -4.81 -0.27
C LEU A 32 7.23 -4.80 -1.76
N VAL A 33 8.22 -4.38 -2.54
CA VAL A 33 8.17 -4.43 -3.98
C VAL A 33 9.41 -5.15 -4.50
N ALA A 34 9.21 -5.97 -5.50
CA ALA A 34 10.27 -6.74 -6.13
C ALA A 34 10.15 -6.70 -7.66
N THR A 35 11.24 -6.93 -8.33
CA THR A 35 11.28 -7.06 -9.78
C THR A 35 12.15 -8.24 -10.17
N VAL A 36 12.09 -8.65 -11.42
CA VAL A 36 12.98 -9.67 -11.97
C VAL A 36 13.98 -8.99 -12.89
N LEU A 37 15.26 -9.09 -12.54
CA LEU A 37 16.37 -8.60 -13.34
C LEU A 37 17.30 -9.76 -13.66
N SER A 38 17.64 -9.93 -14.95
CA SER A 38 18.53 -11.00 -15.41
C SER A 38 18.12 -12.39 -14.91
N GLY A 39 16.79 -12.67 -14.92
CA GLY A 39 16.25 -13.95 -14.51
C GLY A 39 16.21 -14.20 -12.98
N LYS A 40 16.57 -13.20 -12.18
CA LYS A 40 16.55 -13.31 -10.72
C LYS A 40 15.58 -12.29 -10.11
N ALA A 41 14.79 -12.75 -9.15
CA ALA A 41 13.94 -11.89 -8.35
C ALA A 41 14.80 -11.04 -7.42
N LYS A 42 14.52 -9.74 -7.39
CA LYS A 42 15.24 -8.78 -6.55
C LYS A 42 14.25 -7.90 -5.83
N VAL A 43 14.34 -7.86 -4.49
CA VAL A 43 13.58 -6.93 -3.67
C VAL A 43 14.20 -5.54 -3.78
N LEU A 44 13.36 -4.54 -3.98
CA LEU A 44 13.82 -3.17 -4.11
C LEU A 44 13.89 -2.48 -2.75
N HIS A 45 14.87 -1.62 -2.58
CA HIS A 45 15.08 -0.88 -1.34
C HIS A 45 14.81 0.61 -1.53
N ASP A 46 14.62 1.32 -0.43
CA ASP A 46 14.54 2.78 -0.41
C ASP A 46 15.94 3.42 -0.37
N GLU A 47 15.99 4.73 -0.22
CA GLU A 47 17.26 5.48 -0.17
C GLU A 47 18.14 5.11 1.03
N GLN A 48 17.54 4.57 2.09
CA GLN A 48 18.23 4.11 3.29
C GLN A 48 18.57 2.61 3.25
N GLY A 49 18.32 1.93 2.13
CA GLY A 49 18.58 0.51 1.98
C GLY A 49 17.53 -0.41 2.61
N ARG A 50 16.40 0.11 3.04
CA ARG A 50 15.32 -0.68 3.65
C ARG A 50 14.47 -1.32 2.57
N VAL A 51 14.22 -2.61 2.68
CA VAL A 51 13.41 -3.37 1.72
C VAL A 51 11.96 -3.51 2.17
N LEU A 52 11.70 -3.60 3.47
CA LEU A 52 10.36 -3.68 4.02
C LEU A 52 9.82 -2.27 4.28
N LEU A 53 8.61 -2.02 3.81
CA LEU A 53 7.88 -0.81 4.15
C LEU A 53 6.83 -1.21 5.19
N PRO A 54 6.91 -0.72 6.43
CA PRO A 54 5.81 -0.92 7.37
C PRO A 54 4.49 -0.44 6.77
N SER A 55 3.45 -1.26 6.86
CA SER A 55 2.14 -0.95 6.30
C SER A 55 1.39 0.04 7.21
N ILE A 56 1.96 1.24 7.36
CA ILE A 56 1.51 2.31 8.26
C ILE A 56 1.36 3.59 7.47
N ALA A 57 0.27 4.31 7.71
CA ALA A 57 0.05 5.65 7.17
C ALA A 57 -0.43 6.58 8.28
N HIS A 58 0.25 7.70 8.46
CA HIS A 58 -0.14 8.75 9.40
C HIS A 58 -0.69 9.95 8.64
N TYR A 59 -1.94 10.30 8.92
CA TYR A 59 -2.64 11.42 8.31
C TYR A 59 -2.71 12.60 9.28
N GLY A 60 -1.63 13.35 9.37
CA GLY A 60 -1.55 14.53 10.20
C GLY A 60 -2.23 15.75 9.59
N VAL A 61 -2.34 16.82 10.37
CA VAL A 61 -3.01 18.05 9.93
C VAL A 61 -2.35 18.67 8.69
N ASN A 62 -1.02 18.69 8.66
CA ASN A 62 -0.26 19.37 7.61
C ASN A 62 0.59 18.45 6.74
N GLN A 63 0.71 17.18 7.09
CA GLN A 63 1.56 16.26 6.34
C GLN A 63 1.15 14.82 6.57
N THR A 64 1.52 13.97 5.63
CA THR A 64 1.30 12.53 5.70
C THR A 64 2.65 11.82 5.71
N GLN A 65 2.80 10.84 6.60
CA GLN A 65 3.97 9.98 6.67
C GLN A 65 3.55 8.54 6.40
N TYR A 66 4.46 7.76 5.81
CA TYR A 66 4.25 6.34 5.54
C TYR A 66 5.43 5.52 6.07
N GLY A 67 5.14 4.27 6.44
CA GLY A 67 6.18 3.35 6.83
C GLY A 67 6.90 3.73 8.12
N ASP A 68 8.22 3.70 8.09
CA ASP A 68 9.06 3.97 9.28
C ASP A 68 8.87 5.39 9.82
N GLU A 69 8.66 6.35 8.96
CA GLU A 69 8.43 7.74 9.34
C GLU A 69 7.09 7.93 10.06
N ALA A 70 6.16 7.02 9.86
CA ALA A 70 4.86 7.03 10.56
C ALA A 70 4.91 6.37 11.93
N LYS A 71 5.90 5.52 12.22
CA LYS A 71 5.98 4.76 13.47
C LYS A 71 5.91 5.60 14.75
N PRO A 72 6.57 6.76 14.86
CA PRO A 72 6.47 7.58 16.07
C PRO A 72 5.04 8.01 16.40
N PHE A 73 4.21 8.13 15.39
CA PHE A 73 2.82 8.57 15.54
C PHE A 73 1.88 7.48 16.01
N LEU A 74 2.31 6.22 16.03
CA LEU A 74 1.54 5.13 16.64
C LEU A 74 1.25 5.40 18.10
N THR A 75 2.17 6.04 18.78
CA THR A 75 2.02 6.44 20.20
C THR A 75 1.54 7.88 20.33
N ALA A 76 2.08 8.80 19.52
CA ALA A 76 1.79 10.23 19.63
C ALA A 76 0.41 10.61 19.09
N ASP A 77 -0.05 9.93 18.04
CA ASP A 77 -1.30 10.25 17.34
C ASP A 77 -1.99 8.99 16.79
N PRO A 78 -2.41 8.07 17.66
CA PRO A 78 -2.92 6.76 17.22
C PRO A 78 -4.19 6.84 16.37
N LYS A 79 -5.06 7.82 16.59
CA LYS A 79 -6.30 7.95 15.83
C LYS A 79 -6.08 8.25 14.35
N ASN A 80 -4.99 8.92 14.02
CA ASN A 80 -4.65 9.31 12.66
C ASN A 80 -3.55 8.44 12.04
N THR A 81 -3.12 7.40 12.74
CA THR A 81 -2.06 6.50 12.29
C THR A 81 -2.64 5.12 12.01
N ILE A 82 -2.91 4.86 10.76
CA ILE A 82 -3.60 3.64 10.34
C ILE A 82 -2.59 2.52 10.15
N VAL A 83 -2.80 1.43 10.88
CA VAL A 83 -2.00 0.20 10.79
C VAL A 83 -2.91 -0.97 10.46
N SER A 84 -2.30 -2.02 9.89
CA SER A 84 -3.03 -3.26 9.61
C SER A 84 -4.31 -3.03 8.81
N VAL A 85 -4.25 -2.11 7.85
CA VAL A 85 -5.42 -1.72 7.05
C VAL A 85 -6.04 -2.91 6.33
N LYS A 86 -5.24 -3.92 6.03
CA LYS A 86 -5.70 -5.15 5.38
C LYS A 86 -6.79 -5.86 6.18
N ARG A 87 -6.80 -5.70 7.51
CA ARG A 87 -7.83 -6.28 8.39
C ARG A 87 -9.19 -5.60 8.24
N PHE A 88 -9.22 -4.41 7.68
CA PHE A 88 -10.47 -3.65 7.43
C PHE A 88 -10.98 -3.84 6.01
N MET A 89 -10.15 -4.36 5.10
CA MET A 89 -10.52 -4.55 3.70
C MET A 89 -11.62 -5.57 3.54
N GLY A 90 -12.64 -5.21 2.72
CA GLY A 90 -13.74 -6.11 2.41
C GLY A 90 -14.70 -6.39 3.55
N ARG A 91 -14.60 -5.69 4.68
CA ARG A 91 -15.46 -5.85 5.83
C ARG A 91 -16.43 -4.70 5.96
N SER A 92 -17.66 -5.00 6.41
CA SER A 92 -18.60 -3.95 6.82
C SER A 92 -18.21 -3.42 8.20
N LYS A 93 -18.69 -2.22 8.53
CA LYS A 93 -18.46 -1.63 9.84
C LYS A 93 -18.92 -2.53 10.99
N ALA A 94 -20.08 -3.19 10.81
CA ALA A 94 -20.63 -4.10 11.82
C ALA A 94 -19.76 -5.36 12.04
N ASP A 95 -18.99 -5.78 11.03
CA ASP A 95 -18.13 -6.96 11.11
C ASP A 95 -16.78 -6.68 11.80
N ILE A 96 -16.45 -5.42 12.05
CA ILE A 96 -15.20 -5.03 12.70
C ILE A 96 -15.41 -5.06 14.21
N LYS A 97 -15.00 -6.17 14.83
CA LYS A 97 -15.21 -6.42 16.27
C LYS A 97 -13.93 -6.46 17.09
N PHE A 98 -12.78 -6.31 16.45
CA PHE A 98 -11.50 -6.24 17.15
C PHE A 98 -11.24 -4.82 17.66
N GLN A 99 -10.40 -4.70 18.68
CA GLN A 99 -10.03 -3.40 19.24
C GLN A 99 -9.12 -2.62 18.29
N HIS A 100 -9.40 -1.34 18.15
CA HIS A 100 -8.60 -0.39 17.38
C HIS A 100 -8.84 1.03 17.91
N PRO A 101 -7.91 1.97 17.69
CA PRO A 101 -8.04 3.34 18.20
C PRO A 101 -8.86 4.25 17.28
N TYR A 102 -9.34 3.76 16.13
CA TYR A 102 -9.91 4.61 15.08
C TYR A 102 -11.37 4.93 15.31
N THR A 103 -11.78 6.11 14.84
CA THR A 103 -13.18 6.46 14.70
C THR A 103 -13.62 6.02 13.30
N LEU A 104 -14.49 5.02 13.25
CA LEU A 104 -15.05 4.52 12.00
C LEU A 104 -16.36 5.23 11.70
N VAL A 105 -16.52 5.68 10.46
CA VAL A 105 -17.73 6.36 9.99
C VAL A 105 -18.32 5.59 8.82
N GLY A 106 -19.64 5.74 8.64
CA GLY A 106 -20.38 5.07 7.61
C GLY A 106 -21.52 4.21 8.20
N GLU A 107 -22.26 3.56 7.34
CA GLU A 107 -23.35 2.69 7.74
C GLU A 107 -22.84 1.29 8.12
N ASP A 108 -23.58 0.60 8.99
CA ASP A 108 -23.15 -0.68 9.55
C ASP A 108 -22.96 -1.79 8.51
N ASN A 109 -23.73 -1.73 7.41
CA ASN A 109 -23.66 -2.73 6.35
C ASN A 109 -22.68 -2.38 5.22
N GLN A 110 -21.96 -1.29 5.36
CA GLN A 110 -20.99 -0.81 4.37
C GLN A 110 -19.59 -0.86 4.91
N MET A 111 -18.61 -0.87 4.01
CA MET A 111 -17.21 -0.73 4.37
C MET A 111 -17.01 0.65 5.01
N PRO A 112 -16.44 0.71 6.23
CA PRO A 112 -16.28 1.97 6.93
C PRO A 112 -15.16 2.81 6.35
N ALA A 113 -15.16 4.10 6.71
CA ALA A 113 -14.03 4.98 6.52
C ALA A 113 -13.44 5.37 7.88
N PHE A 114 -12.15 5.62 7.89
CA PHE A 114 -11.44 6.18 9.05
C PHE A 114 -11.64 7.69 9.06
N GLU A 115 -12.05 8.23 10.18
CA GLU A 115 -12.05 9.68 10.39
C GLU A 115 -10.63 10.10 10.78
N THR A 116 -10.00 10.93 9.97
CA THR A 116 -8.64 11.41 10.21
C THR A 116 -8.58 12.94 10.22
N ALA A 117 -7.45 13.50 10.62
CA ALA A 117 -7.22 14.94 10.56
C ALA A 117 -7.29 15.49 9.12
N GLN A 118 -7.16 14.63 8.13
CA GLN A 118 -7.29 14.98 6.70
C GLN A 118 -8.66 14.60 6.12
N GLY A 119 -9.64 14.29 6.96
CA GLY A 119 -10.96 13.87 6.54
C GLY A 119 -11.08 12.34 6.50
N ARG A 120 -12.09 11.87 5.77
CA ARG A 120 -12.38 10.45 5.70
C ARG A 120 -11.44 9.74 4.74
N LYS A 121 -10.89 8.62 5.19
CA LYS A 121 -10.04 7.73 4.39
C LYS A 121 -10.59 6.32 4.45
N THR A 122 -10.95 5.74 3.30
CA THR A 122 -11.40 4.35 3.26
C THR A 122 -10.20 3.40 3.36
N PRO A 123 -10.40 2.14 3.80
CA PRO A 123 -9.32 1.15 3.77
C PRO A 123 -8.70 0.97 2.38
N VAL A 124 -9.51 1.08 1.31
CA VAL A 124 -9.03 1.01 -0.07
C VAL A 124 -8.09 2.19 -0.39
N GLU A 125 -8.48 3.41 -0.01
CA GLU A 125 -7.64 4.59 -0.22
C GLU A 125 -6.32 4.49 0.53
N VAL A 126 -6.35 4.09 1.80
CA VAL A 126 -5.14 3.91 2.61
C VAL A 126 -4.22 2.87 1.99
N SER A 127 -4.78 1.74 1.57
CA SER A 127 -4.03 0.68 0.90
C SER A 127 -3.41 1.17 -0.41
N ALA A 128 -4.17 1.91 -1.21
CA ALA A 128 -3.69 2.47 -2.48
C ALA A 128 -2.54 3.46 -2.27
N GLU A 129 -2.62 4.28 -1.22
CA GLU A 129 -1.56 5.25 -0.91
C GLU A 129 -0.29 4.57 -0.42
N ILE A 130 -0.39 3.47 0.34
CA ILE A 130 0.76 2.65 0.74
C ILE A 130 1.38 1.98 -0.51
N LEU A 131 0.56 1.42 -1.39
CA LEU A 131 1.02 0.82 -2.64
C LEU A 131 1.73 1.84 -3.52
N LYS A 132 1.27 3.08 -3.52
CA LYS A 132 1.91 4.16 -4.27
C LYS A 132 3.34 4.41 -3.81
N GLN A 133 3.61 4.31 -2.51
CA GLN A 133 4.98 4.44 -1.98
C GLN A 133 5.90 3.38 -2.59
N LEU A 134 5.40 2.15 -2.72
CA LEU A 134 6.17 1.05 -3.31
C LEU A 134 6.32 1.22 -4.83
N LYS A 135 5.29 1.70 -5.51
CA LYS A 135 5.36 2.02 -6.92
C LYS A 135 6.41 3.10 -7.19
N ASP A 136 6.40 4.18 -6.40
CA ASP A 136 7.36 5.27 -6.54
C ASP A 136 8.79 4.77 -6.27
N ARG A 137 8.98 3.84 -5.33
CA ARG A 137 10.25 3.19 -5.08
C ARG A 137 10.74 2.41 -6.31
N ALA A 138 9.84 1.71 -6.99
CA ALA A 138 10.17 0.93 -8.17
C ALA A 138 10.53 1.81 -9.38
N GLU A 139 9.98 3.01 -9.45
CA GLU A 139 10.22 3.97 -10.53
C GLU A 139 11.48 4.82 -10.30
N ALA A 140 12.04 4.76 -9.13
CA ALA A 140 13.24 5.51 -8.78
C ALA A 140 14.51 4.91 -9.40
#